data_159257abd39923cbc0cbc1a8a298109d
#
_entry.id   159257abd39923cbc0cbc1a8a298109d
#
_cell.length_a   1.000
_cell.length_b   1.000
_cell.length_c   1.000
_cell.angle_alpha   90.00
_cell.angle_beta   90.00
_cell.angle_gamma   90.00
#
_symmetry.space_group_name_H-M   'P 1'
#
loop_
_entity.id
_entity.type
_entity.pdbx_description
1 polymer ?
#
loop_
_entity_poly.entity_id
_entity_poly.type
_entity_poly.pdbx_seq_one_letter_code
_entity_poly.pdbx_strand_id
1 'polypeptide(L)'
;MRLSPEQINQELKNLSGWTVKEEKLHKNFEFDDFNQAFGFMTRAAMHIEKMNHHPEWFNVYNKITVNLTTHDAGGITENDIELARILNSLI
;
A
#
# COMPACT_ATOMS: atom_id res chain seq x y z
N MET A 1 10.15 8.57 -10.76
CA MET A 1 11.57 8.22 -10.51
C MET A 1 11.66 7.32 -9.28
N ARG A 2 12.37 6.23 -9.43
CA ARG A 2 12.51 5.23 -8.37
C ARG A 2 13.31 5.79 -7.19
N LEU A 3 12.82 5.54 -5.97
CA LEU A 3 13.49 5.95 -4.76
C LEU A 3 14.67 5.02 -4.44
N SER A 4 15.70 5.57 -3.81
CA SER A 4 16.82 4.77 -3.34
C SER A 4 16.44 4.00 -2.08
N PRO A 5 17.19 2.93 -1.73
CA PRO A 5 16.93 2.23 -0.46
C PRO A 5 16.98 3.14 0.75
N GLU A 6 17.87 4.12 0.76
CA GLU A 6 17.96 5.07 1.86
C GLU A 6 16.71 5.93 1.97
N GLN A 7 16.21 6.42 0.82
CA GLN A 7 14.99 7.23 0.80
C GLN A 7 13.80 6.41 1.28
N ILE A 8 13.71 5.15 0.84
CA ILE A 8 12.63 4.26 1.26
C ILE A 8 12.70 4.02 2.77
N ASN A 9 13.89 3.73 3.30
CA ASN A 9 14.05 3.49 4.74
C ASN A 9 13.64 4.71 5.55
N GLN A 10 13.92 5.90 5.05
CA GLN A 10 13.54 7.14 5.72
C GLN A 10 12.02 7.28 5.78
N GLU A 11 11.35 6.98 4.66
CA GLU A 11 9.89 7.07 4.61
C GLU A 11 9.22 6.01 5.48
N LEU A 12 9.82 4.82 5.57
CA LEU A 12 9.24 3.72 6.37
C LEU A 12 9.14 4.07 7.85
N LYS A 13 9.95 5.01 8.33
CA LYS A 13 9.88 5.44 9.72
C LYS A 13 8.53 6.05 10.07
N ASN A 14 7.82 6.57 9.08
CA ASN A 14 6.53 7.21 9.25
C ASN A 14 5.38 6.39 8.63
N LEU A 15 5.65 5.14 8.25
CA LEU A 15 4.65 4.27 7.62
C LEU A 15 4.48 3.02 8.47
N SER A 16 3.65 3.12 9.50
CA SER A 16 3.44 2.03 10.45
C SER A 16 2.99 0.76 9.73
N GLY A 17 3.69 -0.34 10.01
CA GLY A 17 3.33 -1.66 9.49
C GLY A 17 3.82 -1.96 8.09
N TRP A 18 4.40 -1.00 7.39
CA TRP A 18 4.92 -1.21 6.05
C TRP A 18 6.39 -1.65 6.07
N THR A 19 6.72 -2.58 5.20
CA THR A 19 8.09 -3.06 5.02
C THR A 19 8.38 -3.15 3.52
N VAL A 20 9.61 -3.47 3.16
CA VAL A 20 9.96 -3.79 1.78
C VAL A 20 10.09 -5.30 1.69
N LYS A 21 9.38 -5.90 0.73
CA LYS A 21 9.42 -7.33 0.47
C LYS A 21 9.46 -7.52 -1.03
N GLU A 22 10.48 -8.24 -1.51
CA GLU A 22 10.64 -8.48 -2.94
C GLU A 22 10.61 -7.18 -3.74
N GLU A 23 11.28 -6.16 -3.21
CA GLU A 23 11.45 -4.85 -3.83
C GLU A 23 10.14 -4.04 -3.97
N LYS A 24 9.12 -4.38 -3.17
CA LYS A 24 7.85 -3.67 -3.15
C LYS A 24 7.52 -3.26 -1.72
N LEU A 25 6.76 -2.19 -1.56
CA LEU A 25 6.19 -1.89 -0.25
C LEU A 25 5.14 -2.94 0.06
N HIS A 26 5.17 -3.44 1.28
CA HIS A 26 4.34 -4.58 1.66
C HIS A 26 3.72 -4.36 3.02
N LYS A 27 2.43 -4.66 3.14
CA LYS A 27 1.75 -4.68 4.43
C LYS A 27 0.59 -5.65 4.40
N ASN A 28 0.39 -6.35 5.52
CA ASN A 28 -0.79 -7.18 5.75
C ASN A 28 -1.73 -6.41 6.65
N PHE A 29 -3.00 -6.31 6.23
CA PHE A 29 -4.07 -5.70 7.01
C PHE A 29 -4.98 -6.80 7.52
N GLU A 30 -5.45 -6.67 8.75
CA GLU A 30 -6.40 -7.63 9.31
C GLU A 30 -7.54 -6.87 9.95
N PHE A 31 -8.77 -7.29 9.66
CA PHE A 31 -9.98 -6.62 10.14
C PHE A 31 -10.82 -7.61 10.95
N ASP A 32 -11.93 -7.15 11.52
CA ASP A 32 -12.78 -7.99 12.33
C ASP A 32 -13.49 -9.06 11.50
N ASP A 33 -13.88 -8.69 10.27
CA ASP A 33 -14.63 -9.59 9.39
C ASP A 33 -14.48 -9.13 7.94
N PHE A 34 -15.12 -9.85 7.03
CA PHE A 34 -15.04 -9.53 5.60
C PHE A 34 -15.69 -8.17 5.29
N ASN A 35 -16.79 -7.86 5.98
CA ASN A 35 -17.45 -6.58 5.74
C ASN A 35 -16.52 -5.41 6.02
N GLN A 36 -15.78 -5.48 7.11
CA GLN A 36 -14.79 -4.43 7.43
C GLN A 36 -13.67 -4.39 6.41
N ALA A 37 -13.17 -5.57 6.01
CA ALA A 37 -12.10 -5.65 5.02
C ALA A 37 -12.55 -5.08 3.67
N PHE A 38 -13.74 -5.47 3.21
CA PHE A 38 -14.25 -5.01 1.92
C PHE A 38 -14.60 -3.52 1.96
N GLY A 39 -15.08 -3.03 3.10
CA GLY A 39 -15.31 -1.61 3.29
C GLY A 39 -14.04 -0.80 3.16
N PHE A 40 -12.94 -1.31 3.74
CA PHE A 40 -11.64 -0.68 3.57
C PHE A 40 -11.23 -0.65 2.09
N MET A 41 -11.40 -1.78 1.39
CA MET A 41 -11.05 -1.84 -0.03
C MET A 41 -11.89 -0.87 -0.85
N THR A 42 -13.16 -0.73 -0.52
CA THR A 42 -14.06 0.19 -1.22
C THR A 42 -13.60 1.63 -1.03
N ARG A 43 -13.27 2.01 0.20
CA ARG A 43 -12.78 3.37 0.48
C ARG A 43 -11.44 3.61 -0.20
N ALA A 44 -10.56 2.61 -0.16
CA ALA A 44 -9.26 2.71 -0.83
C ALA A 44 -9.42 2.89 -2.33
N ALA A 45 -10.40 2.21 -2.93
CA ALA A 45 -10.61 2.25 -4.38
C ALA A 45 -10.82 3.67 -4.90
N MET A 46 -11.48 4.52 -4.12
CA MET A 46 -11.73 5.90 -4.54
C MET A 46 -10.43 6.69 -4.65
N HIS A 47 -9.51 6.46 -3.71
CA HIS A 47 -8.20 7.13 -3.76
C HIS A 47 -7.33 6.54 -4.85
N ILE A 48 -7.39 5.23 -5.03
CA ILE A 48 -6.62 4.53 -6.06
C ILE A 48 -6.99 5.06 -7.44
N GLU A 49 -8.29 5.18 -7.72
CA GLU A 49 -8.77 5.69 -9.01
C GLU A 49 -8.34 7.14 -9.22
N LYS A 50 -8.44 7.95 -8.17
CA LYS A 50 -8.07 9.36 -8.26
C LYS A 50 -6.59 9.54 -8.55
N MET A 51 -5.75 8.71 -7.92
CA MET A 51 -4.30 8.76 -8.13
C MET A 51 -3.89 8.10 -9.44
N ASN A 52 -4.75 7.24 -9.99
CA ASN A 52 -4.41 6.37 -11.11
C ASN A 52 -3.15 5.55 -10.80
N HIS A 53 -3.09 5.01 -9.57
CA HIS A 53 -1.96 4.19 -9.12
C HIS A 53 -2.52 3.00 -8.36
N HIS A 54 -2.41 1.82 -8.95
CA HIS A 54 -3.14 0.64 -8.47
C HIS A 54 -2.23 -0.29 -7.68
N PRO A 55 -2.71 -0.78 -6.52
CA PRO A 55 -1.95 -1.74 -5.73
C PRO A 55 -2.07 -3.14 -6.31
N GLU A 56 -1.12 -4.00 -5.95
CA GLU A 56 -1.30 -5.43 -6.09
C GLU A 56 -1.81 -5.91 -4.74
N TRP A 57 -3.05 -6.37 -4.67
CA TRP A 57 -3.59 -6.80 -3.39
C TRP A 57 -4.36 -8.09 -3.50
N PHE A 58 -4.45 -8.77 -2.36
CA PHE A 58 -5.05 -10.08 -2.28
C PHE A 58 -5.90 -10.11 -1.01
N ASN A 59 -7.16 -10.50 -1.14
CA ASN A 59 -8.09 -10.52 -0.01
C ASN A 59 -8.59 -11.93 0.22
N VAL A 60 -8.49 -12.39 1.46
CA VAL A 60 -9.13 -13.62 1.93
C VAL A 60 -9.83 -13.26 3.23
N TYR A 61 -11.15 -13.34 3.22
CA TYR A 61 -11.99 -13.07 4.38
C TYR A 61 -11.66 -11.71 5.01
N ASN A 62 -11.07 -11.69 6.21
CA ASN A 62 -10.77 -10.46 6.94
C ASN A 62 -9.35 -9.95 6.73
N LYS A 63 -8.60 -10.57 5.81
CA LYS A 63 -7.18 -10.25 5.62
C LYS A 63 -6.94 -9.71 4.22
N ILE A 64 -6.11 -8.69 4.14
CA ILE A 64 -5.72 -8.09 2.86
C ILE A 64 -4.22 -7.96 2.85
N THR A 65 -3.57 -8.53 1.83
CA THR A 65 -2.15 -8.35 1.60
C THR A 65 -1.99 -7.32 0.50
N VAL A 66 -1.18 -6.28 0.75
CA VAL A 66 -0.98 -5.19 -0.21
C VAL A 66 0.49 -5.10 -0.56
N ASN A 67 0.76 -5.04 -1.85
CA ASN A 67 2.11 -4.77 -2.38
C ASN A 67 2.02 -3.57 -3.31
N LEU A 68 2.96 -2.62 -3.15
CA LEU A 68 2.97 -1.41 -3.95
C LEU A 68 4.29 -1.27 -4.68
N THR A 69 4.20 -1.02 -5.97
CA THR A 69 5.37 -0.75 -6.81
C THR A 69 4.91 0.08 -8.00
N THR A 70 5.86 0.75 -8.65
CA THR A 70 5.57 1.53 -9.85
C THR A 70 6.27 0.86 -11.02
N HIS A 71 5.50 0.15 -11.85
CA HIS A 71 6.07 -0.66 -12.93
C HIS A 71 6.88 0.18 -13.91
N ASP A 72 6.37 1.34 -14.29
CA ASP A 72 7.06 2.20 -15.26
C ASP A 72 8.41 2.69 -14.77
N ALA A 73 8.59 2.79 -13.45
CA ALA A 73 9.85 3.24 -12.86
C ALA A 73 10.73 2.06 -12.44
N GLY A 74 10.20 0.84 -12.48
CA GLY A 74 10.95 -0.34 -12.10
C GLY A 74 11.19 -0.47 -10.60
N GLY A 75 10.33 0.11 -9.76
CA GLY A 75 10.50 0.03 -8.32
C GLY A 75 9.59 0.99 -7.59
N ILE A 76 9.90 1.21 -6.32
CA ILE A 76 9.10 2.05 -5.43
C ILE A 76 9.34 3.52 -5.74
N THR A 77 8.25 4.30 -5.84
CA THR A 77 8.31 5.73 -6.08
C THR A 77 7.50 6.46 -5.01
N GLU A 78 7.47 7.80 -5.11
CA GLU A 78 6.65 8.61 -4.21
C GLU A 78 5.16 8.27 -4.30
N ASN A 79 4.69 7.80 -5.45
CA ASN A 79 3.28 7.38 -5.57
C ASN A 79 2.98 6.22 -4.64
N ASP A 80 3.92 5.29 -4.50
CA ASP A 80 3.74 4.15 -3.60
C ASP A 80 3.73 4.60 -2.15
N ILE A 81 4.63 5.51 -1.80
CA ILE A 81 4.70 6.07 -0.44
C ILE A 81 3.38 6.79 -0.11
N GLU A 82 2.89 7.60 -1.06
CA GLU A 82 1.66 8.34 -0.84
C GLU A 82 0.47 7.40 -0.66
N LEU A 83 0.37 6.37 -1.51
CA LEU A 83 -0.73 5.41 -1.39
C LEU A 83 -0.64 4.65 -0.07
N ALA A 84 0.56 4.25 0.35
CA ALA A 84 0.73 3.59 1.64
C ALA A 84 0.24 4.47 2.79
N ARG A 85 0.56 5.77 2.73
CA ARG A 85 0.11 6.72 3.74
C ARG A 85 -1.40 6.83 3.76
N ILE A 86 -2.02 6.91 2.58
CA ILE A 86 -3.47 6.98 2.47
C ILE A 86 -4.11 5.72 3.04
N LEU A 87 -3.61 4.54 2.68
CA LEU A 87 -4.17 3.28 3.17
C LEU A 87 -4.11 3.21 4.70
N ASN A 88 -3.00 3.64 5.30
CA ASN A 88 -2.90 3.68 6.75
C ASN A 88 -3.94 4.63 7.36
N SER A 89 -4.28 5.71 6.67
CA SER A 89 -5.22 6.69 7.21
C SER A 89 -6.66 6.18 7.21
N LEU A 90 -6.93 5.10 6.50
CA LEU A 90 -8.28 4.56 6.35
C LEU A 90 -8.62 3.49 7.40
N ILE A 91 -7.69 3.15 8.27
CA ILE A 91 -7.93 2.13 9.30
C ILE A 91 -8.05 2.74 10.68
#